data_0df5c6d1f927fca48ab6f54bda54e0d6
#
_entry.id   0df5c6d1f927fca48ab6f54bda54e0d6
#
_cell.length_a   1.000
_cell.length_b   1.000
_cell.length_c   1.000
_cell.angle_alpha   90.00
_cell.angle_beta   90.00
_cell.angle_gamma   90.00
#
_symmetry.space_group_name_H-M   'P 1'
#
loop_
_entity.id
_entity.type
_entity.pdbx_description
1 polymer ?
#
loop_
_entity_poly.entity_id
_entity_poly.type
_entity_poly.pdbx_seq_one_letter_code
_entity_poly.pdbx_strand_id
1 'polypeptide(L)'
;LTKECFDTKLVYDGEDALAAFDTYQPNLILLDLMLPGIDGYQVCREIRSKAATPIIMLSAKSEVFDKVLGLELGADDYIMKPFDPKEMVARVRAVLRRYQVGQQSDSSVEKAKCAEFDGLTINLTNYSVVCDGHPVDMPPKELELLYCLAASPNQVFTREQLLDRIWGYEYIGDTRTVDVHIKRLREKIK
;
A
#
# COMPACT_ATOMS: atom_id res chain seq x y z
N LEU A 1 6.38 15.01 -10.72
CA LEU A 1 7.28 13.96 -10.20
C LEU A 1 8.68 14.06 -10.80
N THR A 2 8.82 14.26 -12.09
CA THR A 2 10.14 14.38 -12.74
C THR A 2 11.00 15.50 -12.15
N LYS A 3 10.40 16.65 -11.79
CA LYS A 3 11.10 17.74 -11.08
C LYS A 3 11.59 17.37 -9.68
N GLU A 4 11.06 16.31 -9.11
CA GLU A 4 11.40 15.77 -7.79
C GLU A 4 12.33 14.56 -7.86
N CYS A 5 13.03 14.40 -9.00
CA CYS A 5 13.99 13.35 -9.27
C CYS A 5 13.43 11.92 -9.27
N PHE A 6 12.14 11.74 -9.57
CA PHE A 6 11.58 10.44 -9.83
C PHE A 6 11.72 10.09 -11.31
N ASP A 7 12.17 8.87 -11.59
CA ASP A 7 12.01 8.28 -12.92
C ASP A 7 10.55 7.91 -13.14
N THR A 8 9.96 8.35 -14.24
CA THR A 8 8.51 8.23 -14.46
C THR A 8 8.20 7.68 -15.85
N LYS A 9 7.38 6.65 -15.88
CA LYS A 9 6.75 6.14 -17.11
C LYS A 9 5.29 6.57 -17.11
N LEU A 10 4.88 7.30 -18.14
CA LEU A 10 3.51 7.76 -18.31
C LEU A 10 2.80 6.89 -19.36
N VAL A 11 1.60 6.44 -19.05
CA VAL A 11 0.70 5.70 -19.93
C VAL A 11 -0.71 6.25 -19.83
N TYR A 12 -1.53 6.09 -20.85
CA TYR A 12 -2.79 6.82 -20.99
C TYR A 12 -4.03 5.93 -21.05
N ASP A 13 -3.87 4.63 -21.09
CA ASP A 13 -4.96 3.66 -21.04
C ASP A 13 -4.60 2.44 -20.19
N GLY A 14 -5.61 1.61 -19.87
CA GLY A 14 -5.43 0.50 -18.96
C GLY A 14 -4.66 -0.69 -19.56
N GLU A 15 -4.75 -0.94 -20.88
CA GLU A 15 -4.02 -2.03 -21.53
C GLU A 15 -2.53 -1.71 -21.58
N ASP A 16 -2.18 -0.49 -21.99
CA ASP A 16 -0.81 0.00 -21.96
C ASP A 16 -0.23 0.03 -20.54
N ALA A 17 -1.06 0.31 -19.52
CA ALA A 17 -0.63 0.28 -18.13
C ALA A 17 -0.19 -1.12 -17.69
N LEU A 18 -0.92 -2.17 -18.06
CA LEU A 18 -0.57 -3.55 -17.75
C LEU A 18 0.69 -3.99 -18.51
N ALA A 19 0.81 -3.65 -19.80
CA ALA A 19 2.00 -3.94 -20.60
C ALA A 19 3.25 -3.20 -20.06
N ALA A 20 3.07 -1.93 -19.67
CA ALA A 20 4.14 -1.14 -19.06
C ALA A 20 4.55 -1.68 -17.69
N PHE A 21 3.62 -2.18 -16.88
CA PHE A 21 3.92 -2.79 -15.60
C PHE A 21 4.87 -3.97 -15.75
N ASP A 22 4.59 -4.90 -16.67
CA ASP A 22 5.39 -6.10 -16.88
C ASP A 22 6.81 -5.78 -17.38
N THR A 23 6.99 -4.69 -18.14
CA THR A 23 8.29 -4.31 -18.73
C THR A 23 9.09 -3.33 -17.90
N TYR A 24 8.44 -2.34 -17.30
CA TYR A 24 9.09 -1.26 -16.55
C TYR A 24 9.31 -1.60 -15.07
N GLN A 25 8.51 -2.50 -14.49
CA GLN A 25 8.58 -2.94 -13.09
C GLN A 25 8.67 -1.76 -12.10
N PRO A 26 7.64 -0.92 -12.01
CA PRO A 26 7.66 0.28 -11.18
C PRO A 26 7.75 -0.05 -9.68
N ASN A 27 8.43 0.82 -8.92
CA ASN A 27 8.45 0.72 -7.46
C ASN A 27 7.16 1.25 -6.81
N LEU A 28 6.37 2.05 -7.53
CA LEU A 28 5.08 2.58 -7.11
C LEU A 28 4.26 2.97 -8.34
N ILE A 29 2.95 2.81 -8.24
CA ILE A 29 2.00 3.15 -9.29
C ILE A 29 1.07 4.25 -8.80
N LEU A 30 0.95 5.33 -9.58
CA LEU A 30 -0.15 6.28 -9.47
C LEU A 30 -1.18 5.91 -10.52
N LEU A 31 -2.35 5.47 -10.08
CA LEU A 31 -3.38 4.89 -10.94
C LEU A 31 -4.63 5.76 -10.96
N ASP A 32 -4.92 6.36 -12.12
CA ASP A 32 -6.20 7.02 -12.33
C ASP A 32 -7.31 5.98 -12.47
N LEU A 33 -8.43 6.22 -11.83
CA LEU A 33 -9.60 5.34 -11.95
C LEU A 33 -10.35 5.54 -13.28
N MET A 34 -10.26 6.74 -13.85
CA MET A 34 -10.96 7.12 -15.08
C MET A 34 -10.05 6.92 -16.30
N LEU A 35 -9.63 5.67 -16.55
CA LEU A 35 -8.86 5.33 -17.73
C LEU A 35 -9.78 4.91 -18.88
N PRO A 36 -9.42 5.23 -20.13
CA PRO A 36 -10.09 4.67 -21.31
C PRO A 36 -9.73 3.17 -21.45
N GLY A 37 -10.61 2.40 -22.07
CA GLY A 37 -10.45 0.96 -22.23
C GLY A 37 -10.71 0.20 -20.94
N ILE A 38 -9.70 -0.39 -20.36
CA ILE A 38 -9.76 -1.07 -19.08
C ILE A 38 -9.69 -0.02 -17.96
N ASP A 39 -10.68 0.00 -17.07
CA ASP A 39 -10.73 0.96 -15.97
C ASP A 39 -9.64 0.73 -14.90
N GLY A 40 -9.37 1.75 -14.09
CA GLY A 40 -8.32 1.67 -13.07
C GLY A 40 -8.58 0.61 -11.99
N TYR A 41 -9.81 0.24 -11.72
CA TYR A 41 -10.13 -0.84 -10.77
C TYR A 41 -9.71 -2.21 -11.31
N GLN A 42 -9.94 -2.45 -12.60
CA GLN A 42 -9.52 -3.69 -13.24
C GLN A 42 -8.00 -3.76 -13.36
N VAL A 43 -7.34 -2.66 -13.73
CA VAL A 43 -5.87 -2.56 -13.74
C VAL A 43 -5.29 -2.88 -12.37
N CYS A 44 -5.85 -2.32 -11.29
CA CYS A 44 -5.43 -2.61 -9.92
C CYS A 44 -5.56 -4.09 -9.59
N ARG A 45 -6.67 -4.71 -9.92
CA ARG A 45 -6.93 -6.14 -9.68
C ARG A 45 -5.93 -7.03 -10.41
N GLU A 46 -5.67 -6.73 -11.69
CA GLU A 46 -4.70 -7.49 -12.51
C GLU A 46 -3.27 -7.38 -11.95
N ILE A 47 -2.85 -6.19 -11.55
CA ILE A 47 -1.54 -5.99 -10.93
C ILE A 47 -1.46 -6.73 -9.59
N ARG A 48 -2.51 -6.67 -8.76
CA ARG A 48 -2.55 -7.35 -7.47
C ARG A 48 -2.54 -8.87 -7.57
N SER A 49 -3.00 -9.43 -8.68
CA SER A 49 -2.87 -10.87 -8.93
C SER A 49 -1.43 -11.30 -9.21
N LYS A 50 -0.55 -10.36 -9.59
CA LYS A 50 0.84 -10.61 -10.00
C LYS A 50 1.87 -10.12 -8.98
N ALA A 51 1.59 -9.02 -8.26
CA ALA A 51 2.59 -8.34 -7.42
C ALA A 51 1.98 -7.49 -6.30
N ALA A 52 2.79 -7.27 -5.25
CA ALA A 52 2.48 -6.38 -4.12
C ALA A 52 2.97 -4.93 -4.34
N THR A 53 3.37 -4.54 -5.53
CA THR A 53 3.83 -3.18 -5.85
C THR A 53 2.85 -2.13 -5.32
N PRO A 54 3.28 -1.12 -4.56
CA PRO A 54 2.39 -0.11 -4.00
C PRO A 54 1.58 0.63 -5.07
N ILE A 55 0.28 0.79 -4.83
CA ILE A 55 -0.64 1.50 -5.72
C ILE A 55 -1.33 2.62 -4.95
N ILE A 56 -1.20 3.85 -5.44
CA ILE A 56 -1.97 5.00 -4.97
C ILE A 56 -3.01 5.33 -6.04
N MET A 57 -4.28 5.22 -5.70
CA MET A 57 -5.36 5.55 -6.62
C MET A 57 -5.64 7.05 -6.66
N LEU A 58 -5.86 7.57 -7.87
CA LEU A 58 -6.26 8.96 -8.13
C LEU A 58 -7.70 8.96 -8.64
N SER A 59 -8.59 9.72 -8.00
CA SER A 59 -9.99 9.76 -8.42
C SER A 59 -10.62 11.14 -8.28
N ALA A 60 -11.50 11.48 -9.22
CA ALA A 60 -12.40 12.63 -9.11
C ALA A 60 -13.69 12.32 -8.32
N LYS A 61 -13.94 11.02 -8.02
CA LYS A 61 -15.13 10.58 -7.31
C LYS A 61 -14.95 10.74 -5.80
N SER A 62 -15.87 11.45 -5.18
CA SER A 62 -15.87 11.76 -3.75
C SER A 62 -16.72 10.79 -2.91
N GLU A 63 -17.40 9.83 -3.54
CA GLU A 63 -18.26 8.91 -2.81
C GLU A 63 -17.43 7.93 -1.97
N VAL A 64 -17.87 7.74 -0.73
CA VAL A 64 -17.25 6.81 0.22
C VAL A 64 -17.15 5.40 -0.36
N PHE A 65 -18.15 5.01 -1.18
CA PHE A 65 -18.20 3.72 -1.84
C PHE A 65 -17.01 3.50 -2.80
N ASP A 66 -16.64 4.50 -3.60
CA ASP A 66 -15.53 4.39 -4.54
C ASP A 66 -14.18 4.26 -3.82
N LYS A 67 -14.02 4.96 -2.69
CA LYS A 67 -12.82 4.82 -1.85
C LYS A 67 -12.71 3.43 -1.24
N VAL A 68 -13.80 2.93 -0.67
CA VAL A 68 -13.86 1.59 -0.08
C VAL A 68 -13.56 0.53 -1.13
N LEU A 69 -14.19 0.62 -2.31
CA LEU A 69 -13.95 -0.30 -3.41
C LEU A 69 -12.49 -0.29 -3.88
N GLY A 70 -11.89 0.89 -4.06
CA GLY A 70 -10.48 1.00 -4.44
C GLY A 70 -9.53 0.35 -3.44
N LEU A 71 -9.78 0.55 -2.15
CA LEU A 71 -9.02 -0.07 -1.08
C LEU A 71 -9.30 -1.59 -0.99
N GLU A 72 -10.53 -2.03 -1.19
CA GLU A 72 -10.89 -3.45 -1.27
C GLU A 72 -10.19 -4.18 -2.43
N LEU A 73 -9.91 -3.49 -3.52
CA LEU A 73 -9.19 -4.04 -4.66
C LEU A 73 -7.66 -4.07 -4.50
N GLY A 74 -7.13 -3.51 -3.43
CA GLY A 74 -5.71 -3.62 -3.15
C GLY A 74 -4.91 -2.33 -3.19
N ALA A 75 -5.52 -1.16 -3.39
CA ALA A 75 -4.81 0.10 -3.27
C ALA A 75 -4.27 0.31 -1.85
N ASP A 76 -3.08 0.89 -1.76
CA ASP A 76 -2.43 1.22 -0.48
C ASP A 76 -2.88 2.59 0.03
N ASP A 77 -3.16 3.51 -0.88
CA ASP A 77 -3.65 4.85 -0.58
C ASP A 77 -4.56 5.37 -1.70
N TYR A 78 -5.27 6.46 -1.42
CA TYR A 78 -6.26 7.07 -2.30
C TYR A 78 -6.15 8.59 -2.23
N ILE A 79 -5.98 9.25 -3.37
CA ILE A 79 -5.89 10.71 -3.47
C ILE A 79 -7.06 11.23 -4.30
N MET A 80 -7.77 12.21 -3.75
CA MET A 80 -8.91 12.83 -4.39
C MET A 80 -8.47 13.97 -5.30
N LYS A 81 -8.99 14.03 -6.51
CA LYS A 81 -8.83 15.16 -7.43
C LYS A 81 -9.87 16.25 -7.11
N PRO A 82 -9.49 17.54 -7.13
CA PRO A 82 -8.15 18.07 -7.36
C PRO A 82 -7.25 17.91 -6.14
N PHE A 83 -5.98 17.60 -6.35
CA PHE A 83 -5.00 17.42 -5.27
C PHE A 83 -3.85 18.43 -5.40
N ASP A 84 -3.24 18.78 -4.29
CA ASP A 84 -2.00 19.56 -4.27
C ASP A 84 -0.83 18.66 -4.75
N PRO A 85 -0.05 19.10 -5.75
CA PRO A 85 1.14 18.36 -6.19
C PRO A 85 2.13 18.04 -5.06
N LYS A 86 2.23 18.90 -4.05
CA LYS A 86 3.09 18.66 -2.88
C LYS A 86 2.57 17.53 -2.01
N GLU A 87 1.25 17.46 -1.83
CA GLU A 87 0.60 16.36 -1.12
C GLU A 87 0.89 15.02 -1.82
N MET A 88 0.69 14.97 -3.13
CA MET A 88 0.98 13.76 -3.91
C MET A 88 2.45 13.33 -3.77
N VAL A 89 3.40 14.26 -3.89
CA VAL A 89 4.83 13.98 -3.73
C VAL A 89 5.14 13.46 -2.32
N ALA A 90 4.56 14.07 -1.28
CA ALA A 90 4.76 13.65 0.10
C ALA A 90 4.26 12.21 0.33
N ARG A 91 3.09 11.85 -0.22
CA ARG A 91 2.52 10.50 -0.14
C ARG A 91 3.38 9.48 -0.89
N VAL A 92 3.81 9.80 -2.12
CA VAL A 92 4.72 8.96 -2.91
C VAL A 92 6.01 8.70 -2.14
N ARG A 93 6.64 9.73 -1.59
CA ARG A 93 7.87 9.57 -0.79
C ARG A 93 7.66 8.74 0.46
N ALA A 94 6.54 8.94 1.15
CA ALA A 94 6.21 8.16 2.35
C ALA A 94 6.04 6.67 2.04
N VAL A 95 5.37 6.33 0.95
CA VAL A 95 5.20 4.94 0.51
C VAL A 95 6.54 4.35 0.08
N LEU A 96 7.28 5.02 -0.80
CA LEU A 96 8.57 4.52 -1.30
C LEU A 96 9.61 4.34 -0.20
N ARG A 97 9.69 5.25 0.76
CA ARG A 97 10.61 5.13 1.91
C ARG A 97 10.37 3.85 2.69
N ARG A 98 9.11 3.49 2.91
CA ARG A 98 8.74 2.27 3.62
C ARG A 98 9.12 1.02 2.84
N TYR A 99 8.98 1.07 1.52
CA TYR A 99 9.33 -0.03 0.63
C TYR A 99 10.85 -0.20 0.46
N GLN A 100 11.62 0.89 0.44
CA GLN A 100 13.07 0.86 0.29
C GLN A 100 13.82 0.42 1.55
N VAL A 101 13.28 0.67 2.74
CA VAL A 101 13.85 0.19 4.01
C VAL A 101 13.85 -1.35 4.05
N GLY A 102 12.97 -2.01 3.32
CA GLY A 102 12.96 -3.48 3.16
C GLY A 102 14.06 -4.04 2.23
N GLN A 103 14.72 -3.22 1.42
CA GLN A 103 15.70 -3.69 0.43
C GLN A 103 17.17 -3.33 0.74
N GLN A 104 17.44 -2.48 1.71
CA GLN A 104 18.81 -2.12 2.10
C GLN A 104 19.11 -2.63 3.50
N SER A 105 19.64 -3.85 3.55
CA SER A 105 20.40 -4.33 4.68
C SER A 105 21.79 -3.68 4.63
N ASP A 106 21.94 -2.53 5.26
CA ASP A 106 23.25 -2.05 5.66
C ASP A 106 23.31 -1.76 7.16
N SER A 107 24.30 -2.37 7.75
CA SER A 107 24.59 -2.57 9.14
C SER A 107 24.70 -1.26 9.94
N SER A 108 23.67 -0.97 10.71
CA SER A 108 23.81 -0.30 12.01
C SER A 108 22.66 -0.74 12.91
N VAL A 109 23.01 -1.10 14.14
CA VAL A 109 22.19 -1.76 15.16
C VAL A 109 20.91 -0.96 15.48
N GLU A 110 19.90 -1.04 14.64
CA GLU A 110 18.51 -0.85 15.03
C GLU A 110 17.89 -2.23 15.24
N LYS A 111 17.32 -2.45 16.42
CA LYS A 111 16.58 -3.67 16.76
C LYS A 111 15.67 -4.04 15.59
N ALA A 112 15.92 -5.18 14.97
CA ALA A 112 15.09 -5.69 13.88
C ALA A 112 13.62 -5.59 14.31
N LYS A 113 12.82 -4.83 13.57
CA LYS A 113 11.37 -4.71 13.79
C LYS A 113 10.73 -6.02 13.31
N CYS A 114 10.94 -7.07 14.07
CA CYS A 114 10.44 -8.41 13.81
C CYS A 114 9.46 -8.81 14.92
N ALA A 115 8.36 -9.42 14.57
CA ALA A 115 7.42 -10.03 15.50
C ALA A 115 7.26 -11.50 15.10
N GLU A 116 7.54 -12.40 16.06
CA GLU A 116 7.49 -13.84 15.85
C GLU A 116 6.45 -14.46 16.79
N PHE A 117 5.57 -15.27 16.19
CA PHE A 117 4.55 -16.05 16.88
C PHE A 117 4.60 -17.48 16.36
N ASP A 118 3.90 -18.39 17.01
CA ASP A 118 3.75 -19.75 16.52
C ASP A 118 3.03 -19.74 15.15
N GLY A 119 3.76 -20.18 14.12
CA GLY A 119 3.29 -20.17 12.73
C GLY A 119 3.33 -18.83 12.00
N LEU A 120 3.69 -17.71 12.63
CA LEU A 120 3.68 -16.39 11.98
C LEU A 120 4.93 -15.57 12.29
N THR A 121 5.69 -15.24 11.27
CA THR A 121 6.84 -14.33 11.37
C THR A 121 6.57 -13.07 10.53
N ILE A 122 6.65 -11.91 11.15
CA ILE A 122 6.44 -10.61 10.51
C ILE A 122 7.73 -9.80 10.64
N ASN A 123 8.30 -9.41 9.53
CA ASN A 123 9.51 -8.59 9.52
C ASN A 123 9.26 -7.28 8.78
N LEU A 124 9.18 -6.18 9.55
CA LEU A 124 8.95 -4.85 9.00
C LEU A 124 10.22 -4.25 8.37
N THR A 125 11.40 -4.78 8.70
CA THR A 125 12.66 -4.27 8.15
C THR A 125 12.83 -4.66 6.69
N ASN A 126 12.52 -5.90 6.34
CA ASN A 126 12.59 -6.40 4.96
C ASN A 126 11.22 -6.58 4.30
N TYR A 127 10.14 -6.08 4.92
CA TYR A 127 8.76 -6.17 4.45
C TYR A 127 8.34 -7.58 4.06
N SER A 128 8.66 -8.58 4.89
CA SER A 128 8.30 -9.97 4.67
C SER A 128 7.38 -10.51 5.75
N VAL A 129 6.46 -11.38 5.34
CA VAL A 129 5.59 -12.17 6.21
C VAL A 129 5.69 -13.62 5.82
N VAL A 130 5.85 -14.48 6.81
CA VAL A 130 5.83 -15.94 6.65
C VAL A 130 4.74 -16.50 7.55
N CYS A 131 3.80 -17.26 6.99
CA CYS A 131 2.74 -17.94 7.72
C CYS A 131 2.85 -19.45 7.47
N ASP A 132 2.96 -20.23 8.55
CA ASP A 132 3.15 -21.69 8.51
C ASP A 132 4.28 -22.16 7.57
N GLY A 133 5.39 -21.39 7.57
CA GLY A 133 6.56 -21.67 6.71
C GLY A 133 6.42 -21.21 5.26
N HIS A 134 5.28 -20.63 4.87
CA HIS A 134 5.05 -20.12 3.52
C HIS A 134 5.11 -18.60 3.48
N PRO A 135 5.84 -18.00 2.51
CA PRO A 135 5.84 -16.55 2.33
C PRO A 135 4.47 -16.06 1.88
N VAL A 136 3.98 -15.00 2.54
CA VAL A 136 2.71 -14.34 2.22
C VAL A 136 3.02 -13.00 1.57
N ASP A 137 2.56 -12.83 0.32
CA ASP A 137 2.70 -11.54 -0.38
C ASP A 137 1.71 -10.53 0.20
N MET A 138 2.27 -9.43 0.75
CA MET A 138 1.49 -8.47 1.52
C MET A 138 1.87 -7.03 1.15
N PRO A 139 0.91 -6.21 0.68
CA PRO A 139 1.14 -4.79 0.43
C PRO A 139 1.64 -4.06 1.69
N PRO A 140 2.47 -3.01 1.53
CA PRO A 140 3.13 -2.34 2.65
C PRO A 140 2.19 -1.93 3.79
N LYS A 141 1.03 -1.37 3.47
CA LYS A 141 0.06 -0.92 4.48
C LYS A 141 -0.59 -2.07 5.26
N GLU A 142 -0.83 -3.18 4.61
CA GLU A 142 -1.33 -4.39 5.28
C GLU A 142 -0.26 -4.94 6.23
N LEU A 143 1.00 -4.98 5.80
CA LEU A 143 2.11 -5.47 6.60
C LEU A 143 2.38 -4.55 7.80
N GLU A 144 2.41 -3.21 7.60
CA GLU A 144 2.57 -2.24 8.68
C GLU A 144 1.45 -2.37 9.72
N LEU A 145 0.20 -2.53 9.27
CA LEU A 145 -0.95 -2.72 10.15
C LEU A 145 -0.85 -4.03 10.92
N LEU A 146 -0.50 -5.13 10.24
CA LEU A 146 -0.29 -6.42 10.88
C LEU A 146 0.80 -6.34 11.95
N TYR A 147 1.95 -5.76 11.62
CA TYR A 147 3.05 -5.58 12.55
C TYR A 147 2.65 -4.72 13.76
N CYS A 148 1.93 -3.61 13.54
CA CYS A 148 1.46 -2.74 14.61
C CYS A 148 0.58 -3.48 15.62
N LEU A 149 -0.32 -4.32 15.13
CA LEU A 149 -1.20 -5.14 15.98
C LEU A 149 -0.42 -6.25 16.68
N ALA A 150 0.44 -6.94 15.97
CA ALA A 150 1.26 -8.05 16.49
C ALA A 150 2.28 -7.57 17.55
N ALA A 151 2.91 -6.43 17.33
CA ALA A 151 3.88 -5.86 18.27
C ALA A 151 3.23 -5.28 19.54
N SER A 152 1.90 -5.24 19.61
CA SER A 152 1.15 -4.68 20.74
C SER A 152 0.08 -5.67 21.26
N PRO A 153 0.47 -6.85 21.76
CA PRO A 153 -0.47 -7.84 22.25
C PRO A 153 -1.24 -7.28 23.46
N ASN A 154 -2.52 -7.62 23.54
CA ASN A 154 -3.46 -7.17 24.57
C ASN A 154 -3.74 -5.65 24.58
N GLN A 155 -3.34 -4.91 23.54
CA GLN A 155 -3.69 -3.51 23.37
C GLN A 155 -4.86 -3.37 22.41
N VAL A 156 -5.87 -2.60 22.81
CA VAL A 156 -6.99 -2.22 21.94
C VAL A 156 -6.66 -0.89 21.27
N PHE A 157 -6.84 -0.82 19.97
CA PHE A 157 -6.69 0.39 19.18
C PHE A 157 -8.03 0.84 18.63
N THR A 158 -8.29 2.16 18.65
CA THR A 158 -9.37 2.73 17.85
C THR A 158 -8.97 2.81 16.37
N ARG A 159 -9.97 2.97 15.48
CA ARG A 159 -9.71 3.16 14.05
C ARG A 159 -8.84 4.39 13.78
N GLU A 160 -9.12 5.48 14.48
CA GLU A 160 -8.36 6.73 14.39
C GLU A 160 -6.91 6.52 14.80
N GLN A 161 -6.65 5.81 15.89
CA GLN A 161 -5.30 5.50 16.34
C GLN A 161 -4.51 4.66 15.33
N LEU A 162 -5.16 3.67 14.71
CA LEU A 162 -4.53 2.87 13.65
C LEU A 162 -4.30 3.70 12.39
N LEU A 163 -5.26 4.55 12.03
CA LEU A 163 -5.14 5.44 10.89
C LEU A 163 -3.93 6.38 11.05
N ASP A 164 -3.83 7.06 12.19
CA ASP A 164 -2.70 7.96 12.49
C ASP A 164 -1.35 7.23 12.46
N ARG A 165 -1.28 6.03 13.03
CA ARG A 165 -0.03 5.26 13.11
C ARG A 165 0.45 4.74 11.77
N ILE A 166 -0.47 4.27 10.93
CA ILE A 166 -0.14 3.56 9.68
C ILE A 166 -0.15 4.51 8.47
N TRP A 167 -1.10 5.47 8.43
CA TRP A 167 -1.24 6.43 7.32
C TRP A 167 -0.69 7.80 7.65
N GLY A 168 -0.57 8.14 8.92
CA GLY A 168 -0.04 9.40 9.43
C GLY A 168 -1.13 10.40 9.80
N TYR A 169 -0.79 11.36 10.68
CA TYR A 169 -1.72 12.38 11.22
C TYR A 169 -2.36 13.27 10.14
N GLU A 170 -1.68 13.49 9.01
CA GLU A 170 -2.19 14.31 7.90
C GLU A 170 -3.07 13.53 6.92
N TYR A 171 -3.39 12.28 7.22
CA TYR A 171 -4.26 11.48 6.35
C TYR A 171 -5.71 11.95 6.44
N ILE A 172 -6.22 12.58 5.38
CA ILE A 172 -7.59 13.10 5.26
C ILE A 172 -8.57 12.00 4.79
N GLY A 173 -8.23 10.72 4.93
CA GLY A 173 -9.06 9.60 4.51
C GLY A 173 -10.09 9.17 5.56
N ASP A 174 -11.02 8.31 5.14
CA ASP A 174 -12.04 7.72 6.01
C ASP A 174 -11.43 6.64 6.92
N THR A 175 -11.88 6.55 8.17
CA THR A 175 -11.50 5.51 9.13
C THR A 175 -11.85 4.10 8.66
N ARG A 176 -12.80 3.95 7.72
CA ARG A 176 -13.14 2.68 7.06
C ARG A 176 -11.99 2.05 6.29
N THR A 177 -10.97 2.84 5.92
CA THR A 177 -9.72 2.34 5.35
C THR A 177 -9.12 1.23 6.23
N VAL A 178 -9.15 1.42 7.54
CA VAL A 178 -8.66 0.41 8.51
C VAL A 178 -9.45 -0.87 8.41
N ASP A 179 -10.79 -0.80 8.36
CA ASP A 179 -11.66 -1.98 8.31
C ASP A 179 -11.39 -2.84 7.06
N VAL A 180 -11.18 -2.19 5.92
CA VAL A 180 -10.85 -2.87 4.65
C VAL A 180 -9.53 -3.64 4.77
N HIS A 181 -8.49 -3.01 5.31
CA HIS A 181 -7.19 -3.66 5.48
C HIS A 181 -7.25 -4.79 6.51
N ILE A 182 -7.98 -4.63 7.60
CA ILE A 182 -8.22 -5.71 8.59
C ILE A 182 -8.94 -6.91 7.95
N LYS A 183 -9.95 -6.67 7.10
CA LYS A 183 -10.63 -7.75 6.37
C LYS A 183 -9.66 -8.56 5.54
N ARG A 184 -8.80 -7.89 4.75
CA ARG A 184 -7.79 -8.55 3.91
C ARG A 184 -6.75 -9.30 4.71
N LEU A 185 -6.28 -8.73 5.81
CA LEU A 185 -5.36 -9.42 6.72
C LEU A 185 -5.94 -10.74 7.20
N ARG A 186 -7.21 -10.74 7.62
CA ARG A 186 -7.92 -11.97 8.06
C ARG A 186 -8.10 -13.01 6.95
N GLU A 187 -8.13 -12.58 5.69
CA GLU A 187 -8.23 -13.49 4.53
C GLU A 187 -6.87 -14.12 4.18
N LYS A 188 -5.77 -13.39 4.42
CA LYS A 188 -4.40 -13.83 4.09
C LYS A 188 -3.73 -14.65 5.20
N ILE A 189 -4.13 -14.44 6.45
CA ILE A 189 -3.56 -15.09 7.63
C ILE A 189 -4.64 -16.02 8.22
N LYS A 190 -4.98 -17.07 7.51
CA LYS A 190 -5.91 -18.12 7.96
C LYS A 190 -5.16 -19.38 8.27
#